data_eb2cb5feb6100e678845bed431d16036
#
_entry.id   eb2cb5feb6100e678845bed431d16036
#
_cell.length_a   1.000
_cell.length_b   1.000
_cell.length_c   1.000
_cell.angle_alpha   90.00
_cell.angle_beta   90.00
_cell.angle_gamma   90.00
#
_symmetry.space_group_name_H-M   'P 1'
#
loop_
_entity.id
_entity.type
_entity.pdbx_description
1 polymer ?
#
loop_
_entity_poly.entity_id
_entity_poly.type
_entity_poly.pdbx_seq_one_letter_code
_entity_poly.pdbx_strand_id
1 'polypeptide(L)'
;DALLSHVKAGIAAAKAEFPEIVSLSVDTWAVDYVLLRGEEEVRPVYAYRDSRTEAAIPKVHEILPFAELYAKTGCQFQPFNSIYQLYADQLAGRLEGVTDFLMIPEYLLWKLCGVKSREYTNATTTGMVNAETGKFDPEIISALGLPPIFPKLQKPGTVLGEYEGIKCVLCATHDTASAVEGIPMDGSQPYISSGTWSLLGVKTPKPITNTASRAANYSNEGGVGYIRYLKNIMGL
;
A
#
# COMPACT_ATOMS: atom_id res chain seq x y z
N ASP A 1 6.98 -17.97 -0.45
CA ASP A 1 6.80 -19.16 0.40
C ASP A 1 7.55 -19.04 1.73
N ALA A 2 8.83 -18.63 1.75
CA ALA A 2 9.58 -18.49 3.00
C ALA A 2 8.93 -17.48 3.98
N LEU A 3 8.54 -16.29 3.51
CA LEU A 3 7.89 -15.29 4.33
C LEU A 3 6.60 -15.82 4.98
N LEU A 4 5.72 -16.44 4.19
CA LEU A 4 4.48 -17.02 4.70
C LEU A 4 4.74 -18.14 5.72
N SER A 5 5.77 -18.96 5.51
CA SER A 5 6.15 -20.01 6.46
C SER A 5 6.59 -19.43 7.81
N HIS A 6 7.37 -18.34 7.80
CA HIS A 6 7.76 -17.65 9.01
C HIS A 6 6.58 -16.98 9.73
N VAL A 7 5.65 -16.38 8.98
CA VAL A 7 4.41 -15.81 9.54
C VAL A 7 3.61 -16.91 10.26
N LYS A 8 3.38 -18.06 9.61
CA LYS A 8 2.66 -19.18 10.22
C LYS A 8 3.37 -19.74 11.46
N ALA A 9 4.68 -19.87 11.40
CA ALA A 9 5.47 -20.32 12.56
C ALA A 9 5.38 -19.33 13.73
N GLY A 10 5.42 -18.02 13.45
CA GLY A 10 5.25 -16.98 14.46
C GLY A 10 3.86 -17.00 15.10
N ILE A 11 2.81 -17.17 14.30
CA ILE A 11 1.42 -17.32 14.82
C ILE A 11 1.30 -18.56 15.72
N ALA A 12 1.86 -19.69 15.29
CA ALA A 12 1.83 -20.93 16.07
C ALA A 12 2.57 -20.77 17.41
N ALA A 13 3.75 -20.13 17.41
CA ALA A 13 4.50 -19.85 18.63
C ALA A 13 3.73 -18.91 19.57
N ALA A 14 3.17 -17.82 19.05
CA ALA A 14 2.36 -16.89 19.84
C ALA A 14 1.14 -17.58 20.45
N LYS A 15 0.44 -18.42 19.68
CA LYS A 15 -0.74 -19.17 20.16
C LYS A 15 -0.40 -20.21 21.24
N ALA A 16 0.80 -20.80 21.16
CA ALA A 16 1.26 -21.73 22.18
C ALA A 16 1.55 -21.05 23.53
N GLU A 17 2.03 -19.81 23.50
CA GLU A 17 2.34 -19.01 24.69
C GLU A 17 1.10 -18.28 25.21
N PHE A 18 0.22 -17.80 24.32
CA PHE A 18 -0.98 -17.02 24.63
C PHE A 18 -2.20 -17.66 23.96
N PRO A 19 -2.77 -18.73 24.54
CA PRO A 19 -3.88 -19.47 23.93
C PRO A 19 -5.18 -18.65 23.81
N GLU A 20 -5.29 -17.54 24.53
CA GLU A 20 -6.42 -16.60 24.51
C GLU A 20 -6.40 -15.60 23.34
N ILE A 21 -5.44 -15.66 22.43
CA ILE A 21 -5.38 -14.78 21.25
C ILE A 21 -6.66 -14.94 20.41
N VAL A 22 -7.36 -13.83 20.18
CA VAL A 22 -8.65 -13.81 19.46
C VAL A 22 -8.56 -13.17 18.07
N SER A 23 -7.49 -12.40 17.78
CA SER A 23 -7.31 -11.74 16.49
C SER A 23 -5.84 -11.60 16.11
N LEU A 24 -5.60 -11.53 14.82
CA LEU A 24 -4.30 -11.22 14.21
C LEU A 24 -4.48 -10.18 13.11
N SER A 25 -3.44 -9.43 12.86
CA SER A 25 -3.31 -8.52 11.74
C SER A 25 -1.93 -8.67 11.12
N VAL A 26 -1.78 -8.15 9.88
CA VAL A 26 -0.49 -8.11 9.19
C VAL A 26 -0.30 -6.70 8.63
N ASP A 27 0.80 -6.06 8.98
CA ASP A 27 1.31 -4.88 8.31
C ASP A 27 2.68 -5.17 7.71
N THR A 28 3.03 -4.45 6.67
CA THR A 28 4.32 -4.58 5.98
C THR A 28 4.76 -3.23 5.40
N TRP A 29 5.93 -3.23 4.76
CA TRP A 29 6.33 -2.14 3.88
C TRP A 29 5.32 -1.93 2.75
N ALA A 30 5.33 -0.75 2.18
CA ALA A 30 4.41 -0.34 1.11
C ALA A 30 4.90 -0.70 -0.30
N VAL A 31 4.13 -0.33 -1.29
CA VAL A 31 4.34 -0.30 -2.73
C VAL A 31 4.52 -1.64 -3.44
N ASP A 32 4.96 -2.69 -2.76
CA ASP A 32 5.14 -4.02 -3.35
C ASP A 32 3.84 -4.82 -3.36
N TYR A 33 3.71 -5.68 -4.34
CA TYR A 33 2.48 -6.43 -4.59
C TYR A 33 2.74 -7.80 -5.23
N VAL A 34 1.72 -8.63 -5.18
CA VAL A 34 1.62 -9.89 -5.90
C VAL A 34 0.46 -9.79 -6.90
N LEU A 35 0.74 -10.11 -8.17
CA LEU A 35 -0.28 -10.27 -9.20
C LEU A 35 -0.75 -11.72 -9.23
N LEU A 36 -2.05 -11.93 -9.45
CA LEU A 36 -2.62 -13.27 -9.53
C LEU A 36 -3.39 -13.45 -10.84
N ARG A 37 -3.34 -14.68 -11.38
CA ARG A 37 -4.26 -15.21 -12.39
C ARG A 37 -5.14 -16.25 -11.71
N GLY A 38 -6.34 -15.83 -11.26
CA GLY A 38 -7.14 -16.65 -10.36
C GLY A 38 -6.47 -16.78 -8.98
N GLU A 39 -5.91 -17.94 -8.68
CA GLU A 39 -5.15 -18.20 -7.44
C GLU A 39 -3.65 -18.39 -7.68
N GLU A 40 -3.21 -18.38 -8.95
CA GLU A 40 -1.82 -18.55 -9.32
C GLU A 40 -1.05 -17.22 -9.30
N GLU A 41 0.12 -17.23 -8.68
CA GLU A 41 1.01 -16.07 -8.60
C GLU A 41 1.72 -15.83 -9.94
N VAL A 42 1.73 -14.59 -10.40
CA VAL A 42 2.56 -14.16 -11.54
C VAL A 42 3.98 -13.93 -11.07
N ARG A 43 4.83 -14.91 -11.29
CA ARG A 43 6.23 -14.84 -10.87
C ARG A 43 7.16 -14.25 -11.94
N PRO A 44 8.32 -13.67 -11.55
CA PRO A 44 8.74 -13.39 -10.18
C PRO A 44 7.92 -12.26 -9.53
N VAL A 45 7.85 -12.25 -8.18
CA VAL A 45 7.42 -11.09 -7.40
C VAL A 45 8.62 -10.19 -7.21
N TYR A 46 8.51 -8.92 -7.59
CA TYR A 46 9.60 -7.95 -7.52
C TYR A 46 9.58 -7.18 -6.20
N ALA A 47 10.76 -6.82 -5.73
CA ALA A 47 10.92 -5.87 -4.62
C ALA A 47 11.04 -4.44 -5.17
N TYR A 48 10.60 -3.46 -4.41
CA TYR A 48 10.60 -2.04 -4.81
C TYR A 48 11.98 -1.46 -5.15
N ARG A 49 13.04 -2.13 -4.74
CA ARG A 49 14.44 -1.74 -5.08
C ARG A 49 14.89 -2.22 -6.46
N ASP A 50 14.02 -2.92 -7.20
CA ASP A 50 14.29 -3.35 -8.57
C ASP A 50 14.27 -2.14 -9.53
N SER A 51 15.20 -2.09 -10.46
CA SER A 51 15.37 -0.96 -11.38
C SER A 51 14.41 -0.96 -12.58
N ARG A 52 13.51 -1.96 -12.71
CA ARG A 52 12.60 -2.09 -13.88
C ARG A 52 11.69 -0.89 -14.11
N THR A 53 11.49 -0.06 -13.10
CA THR A 53 10.65 1.15 -13.20
C THR A 53 11.31 2.30 -13.95
N GLU A 54 12.64 2.32 -14.06
CA GLU A 54 13.38 3.42 -14.70
C GLU A 54 12.90 3.70 -16.13
N ALA A 55 12.64 2.65 -16.91
CA ALA A 55 12.13 2.80 -18.28
C ALA A 55 10.62 3.08 -18.34
N ALA A 56 9.87 2.79 -17.29
CA ALA A 56 8.43 2.99 -17.19
C ALA A 56 8.06 4.43 -16.80
N ILE A 57 8.82 5.05 -15.91
CA ILE A 57 8.56 6.39 -15.38
C ILE A 57 8.33 7.44 -16.47
N PRO A 58 9.26 7.66 -17.44
CA PRO A 58 9.06 8.67 -18.48
C PRO A 58 7.81 8.40 -19.31
N LYS A 59 7.52 7.14 -19.65
CA LYS A 59 6.33 6.77 -20.43
C LYS A 59 5.02 7.04 -19.67
N VAL A 60 4.99 6.79 -18.36
CA VAL A 60 3.84 7.15 -17.52
C VAL A 60 3.62 8.66 -17.55
N HIS A 61 4.71 9.46 -17.45
CA HIS A 61 4.60 10.92 -17.44
C HIS A 61 4.35 11.55 -18.82
N GLU A 62 4.61 10.85 -19.92
CA GLU A 62 4.15 11.23 -21.26
C GLU A 62 2.63 11.11 -21.39
N ILE A 63 2.02 10.11 -20.74
CA ILE A 63 0.56 9.87 -20.75
C ILE A 63 -0.14 10.73 -19.69
N LEU A 64 0.42 10.76 -18.50
CA LEU A 64 -0.13 11.45 -17.33
C LEU A 64 0.98 12.25 -16.65
N PRO A 65 1.13 13.55 -16.97
CA PRO A 65 2.14 14.41 -16.38
C PRO A 65 2.11 14.36 -14.84
N PHE A 66 3.29 14.35 -14.20
CA PHE A 66 3.36 14.22 -12.73
C PHE A 66 2.55 15.31 -11.99
N ALA A 67 2.43 16.50 -12.56
CA ALA A 67 1.61 17.57 -11.99
C ALA A 67 0.13 17.17 -11.87
N GLU A 68 -0.40 16.49 -12.88
CA GLU A 68 -1.79 16.00 -12.89
C GLU A 68 -1.96 14.80 -11.97
N LEU A 69 -1.01 13.86 -12.03
CA LEU A 69 -0.98 12.70 -11.14
C LEU A 69 -0.96 13.12 -9.68
N TYR A 70 -0.09 14.08 -9.32
CA TYR A 70 0.01 14.60 -7.96
C TYR A 70 -1.26 15.34 -7.53
N ALA A 71 -1.85 16.15 -8.41
CA ALA A 71 -3.09 16.87 -8.10
C ALA A 71 -4.24 15.92 -7.75
N LYS A 72 -4.28 14.74 -8.38
CA LYS A 72 -5.27 13.69 -8.09
C LYS A 72 -4.96 12.88 -6.83
N THR A 73 -3.71 12.45 -6.68
CA THR A 73 -3.33 11.47 -5.66
C THR A 73 -2.65 12.06 -4.44
N GLY A 74 -2.02 13.23 -4.58
CA GLY A 74 -1.17 13.81 -3.55
C GLY A 74 0.03 12.93 -3.16
N CYS A 75 0.29 11.86 -3.90
CA CYS A 75 1.38 10.93 -3.61
C CYS A 75 2.70 11.51 -4.09
N GLN A 76 3.70 11.59 -3.21
CA GLN A 76 5.03 12.06 -3.56
C GLN A 76 5.65 11.19 -4.66
N PHE A 77 6.50 11.78 -5.48
CA PHE A 77 7.29 11.03 -6.45
C PHE A 77 8.33 10.17 -5.73
N GLN A 78 8.23 8.87 -5.99
CA GLN A 78 9.28 7.90 -5.70
C GLN A 78 9.38 6.95 -6.90
N PRO A 79 10.58 6.61 -7.37
CA PRO A 79 10.74 5.77 -8.56
C PRO A 79 10.13 4.38 -8.41
N PHE A 80 9.88 3.96 -7.20
CA PHE A 80 9.32 2.66 -6.84
C PHE A 80 7.81 2.68 -6.52
N ASN A 81 7.08 3.79 -6.68
CA ASN A 81 5.62 3.75 -6.50
C ASN A 81 4.99 2.67 -7.38
N SER A 82 3.96 2.01 -6.86
CA SER A 82 3.35 0.85 -7.53
C SER A 82 2.84 1.16 -8.94
N ILE A 83 2.41 2.38 -9.21
CA ILE A 83 1.98 2.82 -10.55
C ILE A 83 3.07 2.59 -11.60
N TYR A 84 4.34 2.90 -11.28
CA TYR A 84 5.46 2.69 -12.19
C TYR A 84 5.82 1.21 -12.31
N GLN A 85 5.73 0.47 -11.21
CA GLN A 85 5.95 -0.98 -11.20
C GLN A 85 4.91 -1.71 -12.05
N LEU A 86 3.61 -1.36 -11.91
CA LEU A 86 2.53 -1.93 -12.71
C LEU A 86 2.67 -1.59 -14.20
N TYR A 87 3.07 -0.35 -14.50
CA TYR A 87 3.30 0.03 -15.89
C TYR A 87 4.51 -0.71 -16.49
N ALA A 88 5.55 -0.97 -15.71
CA ALA A 88 6.65 -1.83 -16.13
C ALA A 88 6.19 -3.28 -16.38
N ASP A 89 5.32 -3.82 -15.51
CA ASP A 89 4.71 -5.14 -15.71
C ASP A 89 3.84 -5.18 -16.98
N GLN A 90 3.10 -4.11 -17.28
CA GLN A 90 2.32 -3.99 -18.51
C GLN A 90 3.21 -3.99 -19.75
N LEU A 91 4.29 -3.22 -19.76
CA LEU A 91 5.26 -3.19 -20.86
C LEU A 91 5.90 -4.56 -21.09
N ALA A 92 6.06 -5.34 -20.05
CA ALA A 92 6.59 -6.72 -20.10
C ALA A 92 5.53 -7.79 -20.41
N GLY A 93 4.26 -7.40 -20.67
CA GLY A 93 3.17 -8.34 -20.95
C GLY A 93 2.71 -9.16 -19.73
N ARG A 94 3.16 -8.81 -18.53
CA ARG A 94 2.86 -9.58 -17.30
C ARG A 94 1.43 -9.41 -16.79
N LEU A 95 0.73 -8.35 -17.22
CA LEU A 95 -0.66 -8.07 -16.82
C LEU A 95 -1.69 -8.86 -17.64
N GLU A 96 -1.28 -9.60 -18.67
CA GLU A 96 -2.19 -10.43 -19.46
C GLU A 96 -2.83 -11.50 -18.60
N GLY A 97 -4.18 -11.54 -18.59
CA GLY A 97 -4.98 -12.50 -17.81
C GLY A 97 -4.90 -12.32 -16.27
N VAL A 98 -4.28 -11.27 -15.79
CA VAL A 98 -4.26 -10.95 -14.35
C VAL A 98 -5.66 -10.60 -13.87
N THR A 99 -6.07 -11.22 -12.76
CA THR A 99 -7.39 -11.03 -12.14
C THR A 99 -7.33 -10.25 -10.83
N ASP A 100 -6.17 -10.23 -10.19
CA ASP A 100 -6.01 -9.58 -8.88
C ASP A 100 -4.63 -8.94 -8.72
N PHE A 101 -4.65 -7.83 -7.98
CA PHE A 101 -3.51 -7.10 -7.46
C PHE A 101 -3.64 -7.10 -5.94
N LEU A 102 -2.71 -7.72 -5.23
CA LEU A 102 -2.66 -7.78 -3.77
C LEU A 102 -1.37 -7.16 -3.28
N MET A 103 -1.43 -6.15 -2.43
CA MET A 103 -0.23 -5.70 -1.72
C MET A 103 0.24 -6.79 -0.75
N ILE A 104 1.49 -6.74 -0.34
CA ILE A 104 2.11 -7.84 0.43
C ILE A 104 1.31 -8.24 1.69
N PRO A 105 0.80 -7.32 2.54
CA PRO A 105 0.03 -7.71 3.71
C PRO A 105 -1.31 -8.35 3.33
N GLU A 106 -1.94 -7.88 2.25
CA GLU A 106 -3.19 -8.43 1.72
C GLU A 106 -2.98 -9.84 1.17
N TYR A 107 -1.87 -10.05 0.48
CA TYR A 107 -1.46 -11.38 0.00
C TYR A 107 -1.25 -12.36 1.17
N LEU A 108 -0.54 -11.94 2.22
CA LEU A 108 -0.31 -12.77 3.41
C LEU A 108 -1.61 -13.10 4.13
N LEU A 109 -2.49 -12.11 4.34
CA LEU A 109 -3.82 -12.33 4.93
C LEU A 109 -4.69 -13.25 4.09
N TRP A 110 -4.68 -13.09 2.75
CA TRP A 110 -5.37 -14.02 1.85
C TRP A 110 -4.86 -15.47 1.99
N LYS A 111 -3.54 -15.66 2.07
CA LYS A 111 -2.95 -17.00 2.28
C LYS A 111 -3.27 -17.60 3.66
N LEU A 112 -3.65 -16.79 4.64
CA LEU A 112 -4.08 -17.24 5.96
C LEU A 112 -5.57 -17.57 5.98
N CYS A 113 -6.44 -16.63 5.59
CA CYS A 113 -7.89 -16.77 5.77
C CYS A 113 -8.69 -16.98 4.48
N GLY A 114 -8.05 -17.05 3.31
CA GLY A 114 -8.72 -17.28 2.03
C GLY A 114 -9.47 -16.08 1.45
N VAL A 115 -9.47 -14.92 2.13
CA VAL A 115 -10.22 -13.72 1.71
C VAL A 115 -9.28 -12.67 1.14
N LYS A 116 -9.48 -12.33 -0.15
CA LYS A 116 -8.75 -11.25 -0.82
C LYS A 116 -9.32 -9.90 -0.36
N SER A 117 -8.45 -9.00 0.08
CA SER A 117 -8.79 -7.66 0.55
C SER A 117 -7.96 -6.59 -0.17
N ARG A 118 -8.34 -5.33 -0.02
CA ARG A 118 -7.58 -4.15 -0.47
C ARG A 118 -7.71 -3.10 0.61
N GLU A 119 -6.62 -2.85 1.32
CA GLU A 119 -6.66 -1.95 2.47
C GLU A 119 -6.23 -0.52 2.07
N TYR A 120 -6.94 0.44 2.59
CA TYR A 120 -6.84 1.85 2.21
C TYR A 120 -5.46 2.46 2.48
N THR A 121 -4.89 2.26 3.68
CA THR A 121 -3.65 2.97 4.05
C THR A 121 -2.47 2.58 3.17
N ASN A 122 -2.36 1.29 2.85
CA ASN A 122 -1.33 0.78 1.97
C ASN A 122 -1.61 1.16 0.50
N ALA A 123 -2.86 1.06 0.06
CA ALA A 123 -3.25 1.43 -1.31
C ALA A 123 -2.91 2.89 -1.66
N THR A 124 -2.95 3.82 -0.70
CA THR A 124 -2.61 5.24 -0.95
C THR A 124 -1.15 5.46 -1.31
N THR A 125 -0.26 4.52 -1.05
CA THR A 125 1.16 4.59 -1.43
C THR A 125 1.41 4.23 -2.90
N THR A 126 0.40 3.66 -3.57
CA THR A 126 0.52 3.16 -4.94
C THR A 126 0.69 4.26 -5.98
N GLY A 127 0.29 5.50 -5.69
CA GLY A 127 0.18 6.59 -6.67
C GLY A 127 -1.06 6.48 -7.57
N MET A 128 -2.06 5.66 -7.19
CA MET A 128 -3.28 5.44 -7.98
C MET A 128 -4.58 5.71 -7.22
N VAL A 129 -4.50 6.03 -5.94
CA VAL A 129 -5.68 6.38 -5.13
C VAL A 129 -5.90 7.89 -5.19
N ASN A 130 -7.10 8.29 -5.54
CA ASN A 130 -7.50 9.69 -5.53
C ASN A 130 -7.63 10.19 -4.08
N ALA A 131 -6.90 11.24 -3.75
CA ALA A 131 -6.78 11.73 -2.38
C ALA A 131 -8.10 12.28 -1.80
N GLU A 132 -8.96 12.85 -2.65
CA GLU A 132 -10.25 13.42 -2.23
C GLU A 132 -11.31 12.33 -2.01
N THR A 133 -11.32 11.31 -2.88
CA THR A 133 -12.35 10.26 -2.81
C THR A 133 -11.96 9.05 -1.97
N GLY A 134 -10.66 8.87 -1.73
CA GLY A 134 -10.11 7.69 -1.05
C GLY A 134 -10.32 6.38 -1.82
N LYS A 135 -10.44 6.44 -3.15
CA LYS A 135 -10.67 5.28 -4.03
C LYS A 135 -9.60 5.23 -5.10
N PHE A 136 -9.36 4.05 -5.66
CA PHE A 136 -8.59 3.96 -6.90
C PHE A 136 -9.20 4.89 -7.96
N ASP A 137 -8.38 5.71 -8.60
CA ASP A 137 -8.81 6.70 -9.58
C ASP A 137 -9.03 6.03 -10.94
N PRO A 138 -10.27 5.96 -11.46
CA PRO A 138 -10.55 5.27 -12.71
C PRO A 138 -9.95 5.98 -13.93
N GLU A 139 -9.71 7.29 -13.85
CA GLU A 139 -9.08 8.03 -14.95
C GLU A 139 -7.60 7.70 -15.06
N ILE A 140 -6.89 7.55 -13.92
CA ILE A 140 -5.49 7.09 -13.90
C ILE A 140 -5.39 5.67 -14.47
N ILE A 141 -6.24 4.76 -14.00
CA ILE A 141 -6.26 3.36 -14.44
C ILE A 141 -6.52 3.28 -15.94
N SER A 142 -7.54 4.00 -16.42
CA SER A 142 -7.91 4.02 -17.84
C SER A 142 -6.84 4.68 -18.72
N ALA A 143 -6.27 5.81 -18.30
CA ALA A 143 -5.24 6.52 -19.06
C ALA A 143 -4.00 5.64 -19.29
N LEU A 144 -3.61 4.86 -18.29
CA LEU A 144 -2.47 3.95 -18.38
C LEU A 144 -2.83 2.59 -19.00
N GLY A 145 -4.10 2.35 -19.36
CA GLY A 145 -4.55 1.08 -19.91
C GLY A 145 -4.40 -0.12 -18.98
N LEU A 146 -4.42 0.12 -17.67
CA LEU A 146 -4.30 -0.95 -16.66
C LEU A 146 -5.60 -1.78 -16.61
N PRO A 147 -5.51 -3.10 -16.35
CA PRO A 147 -6.69 -3.95 -16.23
C PRO A 147 -7.56 -3.57 -15.02
N PRO A 148 -8.87 -3.91 -15.02
CA PRO A 148 -9.82 -3.53 -13.95
C PRO A 148 -9.69 -4.43 -12.71
N ILE A 149 -8.50 -4.48 -12.11
CA ILE A 149 -8.14 -5.33 -10.96
C ILE A 149 -8.08 -4.57 -9.64
N PHE A 150 -8.66 -3.37 -9.58
CA PHE A 150 -8.62 -2.44 -8.46
C PHE A 150 -10.03 -2.26 -7.85
N PRO A 151 -10.49 -3.21 -7.00
CA PRO A 151 -11.81 -3.13 -6.39
C PRO A 151 -11.88 -2.06 -5.29
N LYS A 152 -13.06 -1.96 -4.65
CA LYS A 152 -13.29 -1.03 -3.55
C LYS A 152 -12.32 -1.30 -2.40
N LEU A 153 -11.74 -0.21 -1.87
CA LEU A 153 -10.85 -0.25 -0.71
C LEU A 153 -11.65 -0.49 0.58
N GLN A 154 -11.04 -1.23 1.48
CA GLN A 154 -11.54 -1.52 2.82
C GLN A 154 -10.78 -0.69 3.86
N LYS A 155 -11.43 -0.45 4.99
CA LYS A 155 -10.84 0.33 6.10
C LYS A 155 -10.18 -0.59 7.12
N PRO A 156 -9.20 -0.11 7.88
CA PRO A 156 -8.74 -0.77 9.09
C PRO A 156 -9.92 -1.11 10.03
N GLY A 157 -9.80 -2.21 10.76
CA GLY A 157 -10.86 -2.76 11.60
C GLY A 157 -11.81 -3.74 10.89
N THR A 158 -11.69 -3.93 9.57
CA THR A 158 -12.50 -4.90 8.82
C THR A 158 -12.07 -6.33 9.15
N VAL A 159 -13.00 -7.15 9.60
CA VAL A 159 -12.79 -8.59 9.79
C VAL A 159 -12.91 -9.29 8.45
N LEU A 160 -11.90 -10.05 8.05
CA LEU A 160 -11.84 -10.77 6.78
C LEU A 160 -12.34 -12.21 6.90
N GLY A 161 -11.86 -12.93 7.88
CA GLY A 161 -12.11 -14.34 8.09
C GLY A 161 -11.34 -14.84 9.29
N GLU A 162 -11.03 -16.14 9.31
CA GLU A 162 -10.31 -16.76 10.42
C GLU A 162 -9.16 -17.63 9.93
N TYR A 163 -8.12 -17.72 10.72
CA TYR A 163 -7.02 -18.66 10.58
C TYR A 163 -6.83 -19.40 11.91
N GLU A 164 -7.03 -20.71 11.91
CA GLU A 164 -6.94 -21.57 13.09
C GLU A 164 -7.75 -21.06 14.30
N GLY A 165 -8.96 -20.53 14.05
CA GLY A 165 -9.86 -19.99 15.09
C GLY A 165 -9.50 -18.57 15.56
N ILE A 166 -8.49 -17.91 14.96
CA ILE A 166 -8.09 -16.54 15.25
C ILE A 166 -8.63 -15.64 14.14
N LYS A 167 -9.34 -14.56 14.47
CA LYS A 167 -9.88 -13.61 13.49
C LYS A 167 -8.75 -12.87 12.76
N CYS A 168 -8.77 -12.91 11.43
CA CYS A 168 -7.92 -12.09 10.60
C CYS A 168 -8.59 -10.72 10.40
N VAL A 169 -7.96 -9.66 10.90
CA VAL A 169 -8.50 -8.29 10.90
C VAL A 169 -7.53 -7.39 10.14
N LEU A 170 -8.05 -6.49 9.30
CA LEU A 170 -7.23 -5.44 8.69
C LEU A 170 -6.81 -4.44 9.77
N CYS A 171 -5.52 -4.25 9.96
CA CYS A 171 -4.97 -3.05 10.59
C CYS A 171 -4.76 -1.94 9.54
N ALA A 172 -4.09 -0.87 9.86
CA ALA A 172 -3.47 0.01 8.88
C ALA A 172 -2.28 -0.75 8.28
N THR A 173 -2.47 -1.42 7.13
CA THR A 173 -1.54 -2.44 6.64
C THR A 173 -0.21 -1.89 6.10
N HIS A 174 -0.08 -0.58 5.93
CA HIS A 174 1.21 0.09 5.77
C HIS A 174 1.87 0.24 7.16
N ASP A 175 3.04 -0.35 7.37
CA ASP A 175 3.76 -0.38 8.64
C ASP A 175 3.90 1.01 9.30
N THR A 176 4.21 2.03 8.51
CA THR A 176 4.26 3.41 8.99
C THR A 176 2.89 3.95 9.41
N ALA A 177 1.81 3.51 8.75
CA ALA A 177 0.46 3.91 9.15
C ALA A 177 0.09 3.28 10.49
N SER A 178 0.42 2.00 10.70
CA SER A 178 0.28 1.32 11.99
C SER A 178 1.11 1.99 13.08
N ALA A 179 2.37 2.32 12.78
CA ALA A 179 3.25 3.01 13.74
C ALA A 179 2.68 4.37 14.17
N VAL A 180 2.18 5.18 13.21
CA VAL A 180 1.58 6.49 13.50
C VAL A 180 0.28 6.37 14.29
N GLU A 181 -0.51 5.31 14.05
CA GLU A 181 -1.73 5.05 14.81
C GLU A 181 -1.43 4.70 16.27
N GLY A 182 -0.32 4.01 16.51
CA GLY A 182 0.13 3.66 17.86
C GLY A 182 0.72 4.82 18.68
N ILE A 183 0.97 6.00 18.07
CA ILE A 183 1.50 7.16 18.81
C ILE A 183 0.39 7.78 19.67
N PRO A 184 0.59 7.95 21.00
CA PRO A 184 -0.36 8.62 21.87
C PRO A 184 -0.31 10.15 21.67
N MET A 185 -0.92 10.65 20.59
CA MET A 185 -0.95 12.06 20.21
C MET A 185 -2.39 12.51 19.94
N ASP A 186 -2.69 13.78 20.17
CA ASP A 186 -3.99 14.38 19.92
C ASP A 186 -4.27 14.77 18.44
N GLY A 187 -3.31 14.54 17.55
CA GLY A 187 -3.43 14.77 16.12
C GLY A 187 -2.83 16.09 15.61
N SER A 188 -2.47 17.04 16.47
CA SER A 188 -1.90 18.33 16.06
C SER A 188 -0.37 18.36 16.04
N GLN A 189 0.27 17.42 16.71
CA GLN A 189 1.72 17.37 16.82
C GLN A 189 2.35 16.77 15.53
N PRO A 190 3.53 17.26 15.11
CA PRO A 190 4.33 16.58 14.13
C PRO A 190 4.90 15.27 14.73
N TYR A 191 5.07 14.27 13.89
CA TYR A 191 5.70 13.00 14.25
C TYR A 191 6.88 12.69 13.33
N ILE A 192 7.79 11.86 13.81
CA ILE A 192 8.83 11.23 13.00
C ILE A 192 8.71 9.70 13.21
N SER A 193 8.38 8.98 12.15
CA SER A 193 8.52 7.53 12.12
C SER A 193 9.89 7.22 11.54
N SER A 194 10.81 6.78 12.38
CA SER A 194 12.21 6.58 12.03
C SER A 194 12.54 5.08 11.96
N GLY A 195 12.81 4.61 10.75
CA GLY A 195 13.18 3.23 10.43
C GLY A 195 14.19 3.21 9.29
N THR A 196 14.06 2.28 8.35
CA THR A 196 14.80 2.28 7.07
C THR A 196 14.62 3.60 6.32
N TRP A 197 13.42 4.16 6.39
CA TRP A 197 13.07 5.52 6.00
C TRP A 197 12.67 6.29 7.25
N SER A 198 12.96 7.60 7.30
CA SER A 198 12.40 8.51 8.29
C SER A 198 11.27 9.30 7.64
N LEU A 199 10.08 9.21 8.19
CA LEU A 199 8.88 9.89 7.69
C LEU A 199 8.50 10.99 8.68
N LEU A 200 8.76 12.24 8.30
CA LEU A 200 8.32 13.42 9.06
C LEU A 200 6.92 13.80 8.58
N GLY A 201 5.94 13.87 9.45
CA GLY A 201 4.57 14.18 9.07
C GLY A 201 3.71 14.77 10.17
N VAL A 202 2.49 15.08 9.75
CA VAL A 202 1.38 15.52 10.62
C VAL A 202 0.10 14.82 10.20
N LYS A 203 -0.85 14.68 11.12
CA LYS A 203 -2.22 14.25 10.80
C LYS A 203 -3.02 15.44 10.29
N THR A 204 -3.68 15.31 9.13
CA THR A 204 -4.56 16.35 8.57
C THR A 204 -5.95 15.78 8.27
N PRO A 205 -7.02 16.57 8.40
CA PRO A 205 -8.37 16.07 8.09
C PRO A 205 -8.66 15.97 6.60
N LYS A 206 -7.85 16.63 5.75
CA LYS A 206 -8.01 16.67 4.29
C LYS A 206 -6.64 16.62 3.61
N PRO A 207 -6.57 16.11 2.38
CA PRO A 207 -5.33 16.10 1.61
C PRO A 207 -4.89 17.52 1.22
N ILE A 208 -3.57 17.69 1.03
CA ILE A 208 -2.93 18.93 0.59
C ILE A 208 -2.19 18.63 -0.71
N THR A 209 -2.84 18.88 -1.85
CA THR A 209 -2.35 18.50 -3.18
C THR A 209 -1.94 19.68 -4.05
N ASN A 210 -1.71 20.85 -3.46
CA ASN A 210 -1.35 22.07 -4.17
C ASN A 210 0.08 22.04 -4.74
N THR A 211 0.40 23.04 -5.58
CA THR A 211 1.69 23.14 -6.24
C THR A 211 2.86 23.25 -5.27
N ALA A 212 2.70 23.93 -4.13
CA ALA A 212 3.75 24.06 -3.12
C ALA A 212 4.06 22.70 -2.46
N SER A 213 3.02 21.93 -2.12
CA SER A 213 3.16 20.58 -1.58
C SER A 213 3.87 19.66 -2.57
N ARG A 214 3.48 19.71 -3.86
CA ARG A 214 4.15 18.96 -4.92
C ARG A 214 5.61 19.36 -5.07
N ALA A 215 5.90 20.66 -5.13
CA ALA A 215 7.27 21.15 -5.30
C ALA A 215 8.19 20.76 -4.14
N ALA A 216 7.64 20.70 -2.93
CA ALA A 216 8.35 20.24 -1.73
C ALA A 216 8.39 18.70 -1.61
N ASN A 217 7.75 17.97 -2.55
CA ASN A 217 7.63 16.51 -2.58
C ASN A 217 7.06 15.93 -1.28
N TYR A 218 5.94 16.49 -0.81
CA TYR A 218 5.15 15.91 0.28
C TYR A 218 4.17 14.87 -0.25
N SER A 219 3.86 13.88 0.59
CA SER A 219 2.91 12.82 0.30
C SER A 219 1.66 12.96 1.17
N ASN A 220 0.51 12.61 0.58
CA ASN A 220 -0.76 12.46 1.28
C ASN A 220 -1.09 10.97 1.34
N GLU A 221 -0.80 10.32 2.44
CA GLU A 221 -1.05 8.90 2.63
C GLU A 221 -2.18 8.67 3.63
N GLY A 222 -2.90 7.57 3.46
CA GLY A 222 -4.02 7.23 4.32
C GLY A 222 -3.60 6.90 5.75
N GLY A 223 -4.35 7.41 6.71
CA GLY A 223 -4.40 7.00 8.11
C GLY A 223 -5.78 6.46 8.46
N VAL A 224 -6.03 6.18 9.74
CA VAL A 224 -7.32 5.70 10.25
C VAL A 224 -8.25 6.88 10.49
N GLY A 225 -8.96 7.31 9.43
CA GLY A 225 -9.88 8.45 9.50
C GLY A 225 -9.24 9.83 9.32
N TYR A 226 -7.98 9.88 8.92
CA TYR A 226 -7.24 11.12 8.63
C TYR A 226 -6.25 10.88 7.50
N ILE A 227 -5.61 11.95 7.03
CA ILE A 227 -4.50 11.89 6.07
C ILE A 227 -3.18 12.06 6.83
N ARG A 228 -2.22 11.21 6.57
CA ARG A 228 -0.83 11.39 6.96
C ARG A 228 -0.16 12.28 5.90
N TYR A 229 -0.09 13.58 6.18
CA TYR A 229 0.65 14.52 5.33
C TYR A 229 2.11 14.50 5.76
N LEU A 230 2.96 13.93 4.91
CA LEU A 230 4.32 13.58 5.31
C LEU A 230 5.34 13.79 4.19
N LYS A 231 6.60 13.78 4.58
CA LYS A 231 7.75 13.72 3.69
C LYS A 231 8.65 12.55 4.08
N ASN A 232 8.98 11.71 3.10
CA ASN A 232 10.02 10.71 3.28
C ASN A 232 11.39 11.39 3.25
N ILE A 233 12.13 11.17 4.30
CA ILE A 233 13.54 11.55 4.43
C ILE A 233 14.30 10.24 4.43
N MET A 234 15.35 10.14 3.62
CA MET A 234 16.15 8.92 3.58
C MET A 234 16.64 8.61 5.00
N GLY A 235 16.40 7.39 5.43
CA GLY A 235 16.94 6.85 6.67
C GLY A 235 18.41 6.43 6.54
N LEU A 236 18.82 5.46 7.35
CA LEU A 236 20.17 4.88 7.32
C LEU A 236 20.40 3.98 6.10
#